data_35b33979a0a797a5f731d3401f923609
#
_entry.id   35b33979a0a797a5f731d3401f923609
#
_cell.length_a   1.000
_cell.length_b   1.000
_cell.length_c   1.000
_cell.angle_alpha   90.00
_cell.angle_beta   90.00
_cell.angle_gamma   90.00
#
_symmetry.space_group_name_H-M   'P 1'
#
loop_
_entity.id
_entity.type
_entity.pdbx_description
1 polymer ?
#
loop_
_entity_poly.entity_id
_entity_poly.type
_entity_poly.pdbx_seq_one_letter_code
_entity_poly.pdbx_strand_id
1 'polypeptide(L)'
;MREIVMDTETTGLDPDKGDRIVEIGGVELLNHMPTGRTYHQYINPERAMSQEAFEVHGLGDDFLSDKPVFKSIAQEFLEFVGDAKLVIHNASFDMKFINAELGWLGLKPLPYDQAIDTLDIARRKFPGSPASLDALCRRLDRKSTRLNSSHPSRS
;
A
#
# COMPACT_ATOMS: atom_id res chain seq x y z
N MET A 1 -16.34 9.82 -9.28
CA MET A 1 -15.94 9.07 -8.08
C MET A 1 -14.42 9.02 -7.98
N ARG A 2 -13.92 9.44 -6.86
CA ARG A 2 -12.47 9.49 -6.63
C ARG A 2 -11.99 8.18 -6.00
N GLU A 3 -10.96 7.58 -6.59
CA GLU A 3 -10.37 6.34 -6.11
C GLU A 3 -8.85 6.50 -6.03
N ILE A 4 -8.23 5.73 -5.16
CA ILE A 4 -6.76 5.67 -5.07
C ILE A 4 -6.36 4.20 -5.15
N VAL A 5 -5.61 3.85 -6.19
CA VAL A 5 -4.98 2.54 -6.28
C VAL A 5 -3.74 2.59 -5.40
N MET A 6 -3.70 1.77 -4.36
CA MET A 6 -2.70 1.89 -3.31
C MET A 6 -2.04 0.56 -3.00
N ASP A 7 -0.77 0.65 -2.60
CA ASP A 7 0.03 -0.49 -2.20
C ASP A 7 0.96 -0.07 -1.06
N THR A 8 1.31 -1.02 -0.19
CA THR A 8 2.27 -0.79 0.90
C THR A 8 3.33 -1.89 0.92
N GLU A 9 4.50 -1.55 1.47
CA GLU A 9 5.53 -2.51 1.85
C GLU A 9 5.78 -2.40 3.35
N THR A 10 6.16 -3.50 3.99
CA THR A 10 6.26 -3.60 5.44
C THR A 10 7.51 -4.33 5.87
N THR A 11 7.81 -4.27 7.19
CA THR A 11 8.95 -5.02 7.75
C THR A 11 8.66 -6.51 7.95
N GLY A 12 7.39 -6.91 7.88
CA GLY A 12 6.98 -8.29 8.10
C GLY A 12 5.49 -8.45 7.90
N LEU A 13 4.90 -9.47 8.49
CA LEU A 13 3.53 -9.88 8.19
C LEU A 13 2.49 -9.44 9.22
N ASP A 14 2.91 -8.94 10.39
CA ASP A 14 1.97 -8.76 11.50
C ASP A 14 2.27 -7.50 12.32
N PRO A 15 1.41 -6.46 12.23
CA PRO A 15 1.61 -5.26 13.02
C PRO A 15 1.42 -5.52 14.53
N ASP A 16 0.68 -6.56 14.92
CA ASP A 16 0.53 -6.94 16.34
C ASP A 16 1.85 -7.43 16.92
N LYS A 17 2.78 -7.87 16.08
CA LYS A 17 4.15 -8.24 16.48
C LYS A 17 5.13 -7.09 16.32
N GLY A 18 4.64 -5.89 16.06
CA GLY A 18 5.44 -4.68 15.93
C GLY A 18 5.93 -4.41 14.52
N ASP A 19 5.46 -5.12 13.51
CA ASP A 19 5.83 -4.82 12.13
C ASP A 19 5.25 -3.48 11.69
N ARG A 20 6.01 -2.78 10.85
CA ARG A 20 5.73 -1.40 10.46
C ARG A 20 5.72 -1.25 8.95
N ILE A 21 5.06 -0.20 8.47
CA ILE A 21 5.06 0.17 7.06
C ILE A 21 6.40 0.84 6.71
N VAL A 22 6.96 0.49 5.55
CA VAL A 22 8.20 1.09 5.04
C VAL A 22 8.02 1.84 3.73
N GLU A 23 6.91 1.61 3.04
CA GLU A 23 6.62 2.32 1.79
C GLU A 23 5.11 2.38 1.57
N ILE A 24 4.62 3.52 1.10
CA ILE A 24 3.24 3.70 0.64
C ILE A 24 3.29 4.28 -0.77
N GLY A 25 2.57 3.66 -1.69
CA GLY A 25 2.37 4.19 -3.03
C GLY A 25 0.90 4.30 -3.35
N GLY A 26 0.49 5.42 -3.95
CA GLY A 26 -0.89 5.65 -4.33
C GLY A 26 -1.02 6.45 -5.62
N VAL A 27 -1.98 6.07 -6.44
CA VAL A 27 -2.29 6.73 -7.72
C VAL A 27 -3.76 7.11 -7.72
N GLU A 28 -4.03 8.40 -7.88
CA GLU A 28 -5.40 8.90 -7.89
C GLU A 28 -6.08 8.66 -9.24
N LEU A 29 -7.30 8.16 -9.18
CA LEU A 29 -8.18 8.04 -10.33
C LEU A 29 -9.43 8.86 -10.08
N LEU A 30 -9.94 9.50 -11.12
CA LEU A 30 -11.25 10.14 -11.12
C LEU A 30 -12.06 9.56 -12.26
N ASN A 31 -13.19 8.94 -11.93
CA ASN A 31 -14.02 8.24 -12.91
C ASN A 31 -13.21 7.22 -13.72
N HIS A 32 -12.37 6.46 -13.01
CA HIS A 32 -11.50 5.39 -13.53
C HIS A 32 -10.36 5.86 -14.43
N MET A 33 -10.08 7.16 -14.47
CA MET A 33 -8.98 7.71 -15.26
C MET A 33 -7.92 8.34 -14.33
N PRO A 34 -6.63 8.10 -14.59
CA PRO A 34 -5.57 8.75 -13.81
C PRO A 34 -5.65 10.26 -13.91
N THR A 35 -5.50 10.95 -12.76
CA THR A 35 -5.52 12.41 -12.70
C THR A 35 -4.12 13.01 -12.80
N GLY A 36 -3.08 12.19 -12.69
CA GLY A 36 -1.71 12.65 -12.58
C GLY A 36 -1.27 12.90 -11.14
N ARG A 37 -2.21 12.92 -10.18
CA ARG A 37 -1.89 13.09 -8.77
C ARG A 37 -1.51 11.75 -8.16
N THR A 38 -0.32 11.70 -7.53
CA THR A 38 0.19 10.48 -6.91
C THR A 38 0.75 10.81 -5.54
N TYR A 39 0.87 9.77 -4.71
CA TYR A 39 1.56 9.84 -3.43
C TYR A 39 2.56 8.69 -3.37
N HIS A 40 3.79 9.00 -2.98
CA HIS A 40 4.79 7.97 -2.76
C HIS A 40 5.71 8.40 -1.63
N GLN A 41 5.89 7.51 -0.65
CA GLN A 41 6.73 7.82 0.49
C GLN A 41 7.40 6.55 1.00
N TYR A 42 8.73 6.60 1.13
CA TYR A 42 9.46 5.63 1.94
C TYR A 42 9.43 6.10 3.39
N ILE A 43 9.39 5.15 4.32
CA ILE A 43 9.18 5.44 5.74
C ILE A 43 10.21 4.67 6.55
N ASN A 44 10.85 5.36 7.51
CA ASN A 44 11.72 4.71 8.48
C ASN A 44 10.84 3.95 9.47
N PRO A 45 10.92 2.61 9.54
CA PRO A 45 10.04 1.82 10.41
C PRO A 45 10.46 1.82 11.86
N GLU A 46 11.59 2.44 12.20
CA GLU A 46 12.14 2.47 13.56
C GLU A 46 12.38 1.08 14.15
N ARG A 47 12.62 0.09 13.30
CA ARG A 47 12.96 -1.27 13.68
C ARG A 47 13.70 -1.95 12.53
N ALA A 48 14.37 -3.07 12.85
CA ALA A 48 15.09 -3.84 11.85
C ALA A 48 14.14 -4.51 10.87
N MET A 49 14.59 -4.59 9.61
CA MET A 49 13.87 -5.30 8.56
C MET A 49 14.05 -6.81 8.72
N SER A 50 12.97 -7.57 8.57
CA SER A 50 13.10 -9.03 8.50
C SER A 50 13.76 -9.43 7.19
N GLN A 51 14.49 -10.55 7.21
CA GLN A 51 15.16 -11.07 6.00
C GLN A 51 14.14 -11.40 4.91
N GLU A 52 13.02 -12.00 5.30
CA GLU A 52 11.97 -12.39 4.37
C GLU A 52 11.37 -11.18 3.66
N ALA A 53 11.08 -10.11 4.40
CA ALA A 53 10.55 -8.88 3.83
C ALA A 53 11.57 -8.22 2.90
N PHE A 54 12.84 -8.18 3.30
CA PHE A 54 13.91 -7.63 2.47
C PHE A 54 14.02 -8.38 1.14
N GLU A 55 13.89 -9.69 1.14
CA GLU A 55 13.92 -10.50 -0.08
C GLU A 55 12.75 -10.15 -1.03
N VAL A 56 11.62 -9.72 -0.49
CA VAL A 56 10.46 -9.36 -1.29
C VAL A 56 10.61 -7.98 -1.92
N HIS A 57 10.97 -6.95 -1.15
CA HIS A 57 10.94 -5.57 -1.65
C HIS A 57 12.31 -4.90 -1.77
N GLY A 58 13.38 -5.50 -1.21
CA GLY A 58 14.73 -4.97 -1.37
C GLY A 58 15.04 -3.68 -0.62
N LEU A 59 14.19 -3.25 0.30
CA LEU A 59 14.40 -2.02 1.06
C LEU A 59 15.16 -2.33 2.35
N GLY A 60 16.42 -1.93 2.41
CA GLY A 60 17.29 -2.23 3.55
C GLY A 60 17.24 -1.18 4.65
N ASP A 61 17.76 -1.58 5.83
CA ASP A 61 17.79 -0.70 7.00
C ASP A 61 18.58 0.60 6.72
N ASP A 62 19.71 0.49 6.03
CA ASP A 62 20.54 1.65 5.69
C ASP A 62 19.79 2.63 4.78
N PHE A 63 19.08 2.12 3.79
CA PHE A 63 18.30 2.95 2.88
C PHE A 63 17.19 3.70 3.61
N LEU A 64 16.54 3.03 4.56
CA LEU A 64 15.39 3.60 5.27
C LEU A 64 15.79 4.48 6.45
N SER A 65 17.06 4.45 6.87
CA SER A 65 17.52 5.14 8.08
C SER A 65 17.36 6.67 8.01
N ASP A 66 17.42 7.26 6.82
CA ASP A 66 17.28 8.71 6.61
C ASP A 66 15.86 9.11 6.17
N LYS A 67 14.92 8.17 6.14
CA LYS A 67 13.55 8.46 5.72
C LYS A 67 12.73 8.96 6.91
N PRO A 68 11.65 9.72 6.65
CA PRO A 68 10.80 10.18 7.74
C PRO A 68 10.07 9.00 8.40
N VAL A 69 9.77 9.14 9.69
CA VAL A 69 8.95 8.18 10.41
C VAL A 69 7.47 8.41 10.06
N PHE A 70 6.63 7.41 10.30
CA PHE A 70 5.21 7.51 9.95
C PHE A 70 4.53 8.72 10.58
N LYS A 71 4.88 9.05 11.81
CA LYS A 71 4.33 10.23 12.50
C LYS A 71 4.50 11.51 11.68
N SER A 72 5.63 11.64 11.00
CA SER A 72 5.94 12.84 10.22
C SER A 72 5.12 12.97 8.95
N ILE A 73 4.65 11.85 8.40
CA ILE A 73 3.94 11.84 7.10
C ILE A 73 2.44 11.53 7.24
N ALA A 74 1.98 11.21 8.44
CA ALA A 74 0.60 10.76 8.64
C ALA A 74 -0.42 11.80 8.16
N GLN A 75 -0.20 13.08 8.46
CA GLN A 75 -1.15 14.13 8.09
C GLN A 75 -1.23 14.30 6.58
N GLU A 76 -0.11 14.34 5.89
CA GLU A 76 -0.09 14.47 4.43
C GLU A 76 -0.72 13.24 3.74
N PHE A 77 -0.47 12.05 4.31
CA PHE A 77 -1.08 10.83 3.81
C PHE A 77 -2.60 10.88 3.95
N LEU A 78 -3.10 11.26 5.11
CA LEU A 78 -4.54 11.36 5.34
C LEU A 78 -5.20 12.43 4.46
N GLU A 79 -4.51 13.53 4.20
CA GLU A 79 -4.99 14.57 3.29
C GLU A 79 -5.08 14.06 1.85
N PHE A 80 -4.08 13.28 1.42
CA PHE A 80 -4.12 12.68 0.09
C PHE A 80 -5.28 11.69 -0.04
N VAL A 81 -5.48 10.84 0.95
CA VAL A 81 -6.54 9.83 0.94
C VAL A 81 -7.93 10.48 0.97
N GLY A 82 -8.16 11.40 1.91
CA GLY A 82 -9.47 12.02 2.08
C GLY A 82 -10.57 10.98 2.19
N ASP A 83 -11.63 11.16 1.43
CA ASP A 83 -12.78 10.26 1.38
C ASP A 83 -12.77 9.33 0.16
N ALA A 84 -11.66 9.28 -0.57
CA ALA A 84 -11.54 8.42 -1.75
C ALA A 84 -11.67 6.95 -1.39
N LYS A 85 -12.19 6.15 -2.31
CA LYS A 85 -12.13 4.70 -2.16
C LYS A 85 -10.70 4.24 -2.39
N LEU A 86 -10.22 3.33 -1.54
CA LEU A 86 -8.88 2.78 -1.61
C LEU A 86 -8.94 1.43 -2.31
N VAL A 87 -8.39 1.35 -3.51
CA VAL A 87 -8.39 0.13 -4.31
C VAL A 87 -7.09 -0.59 -4.03
N ILE A 88 -7.17 -1.71 -3.32
CA ILE A 88 -6.00 -2.41 -2.78
C ILE A 88 -6.14 -3.91 -3.06
N HIS A 89 -5.05 -4.54 -3.50
CA HIS A 89 -5.01 -5.98 -3.66
C HIS A 89 -4.68 -6.63 -2.32
N ASN A 90 -5.57 -7.46 -1.79
CA ASN A 90 -5.50 -8.02 -0.44
C ASN A 90 -5.61 -6.92 0.63
N ALA A 91 -6.68 -6.14 0.55
CA ALA A 91 -6.86 -4.91 1.33
C ALA A 91 -6.82 -5.15 2.84
N SER A 92 -7.23 -6.31 3.34
CA SER A 92 -7.20 -6.59 4.77
C SER A 92 -5.80 -6.47 5.36
N PHE A 93 -4.78 -6.88 4.59
CA PHE A 93 -3.39 -6.77 5.02
C PHE A 93 -2.97 -5.31 5.15
N ASP A 94 -3.14 -4.54 4.08
CA ASP A 94 -2.70 -3.13 4.05
C ASP A 94 -3.48 -2.28 5.04
N MET A 95 -4.81 -2.49 5.14
CA MET A 95 -5.66 -1.72 6.06
C MET A 95 -5.30 -2.01 7.52
N LYS A 96 -4.95 -3.25 7.84
CA LYS A 96 -4.52 -3.60 9.20
C LYS A 96 -3.25 -2.82 9.57
N PHE A 97 -2.27 -2.76 8.67
CA PHE A 97 -1.04 -2.01 8.90
C PHE A 97 -1.29 -0.50 9.00
N ILE A 98 -2.07 0.06 8.08
CA ILE A 98 -2.39 1.49 8.09
C ILE A 98 -3.08 1.86 9.41
N ASN A 99 -4.08 1.09 9.81
CA ASN A 99 -4.84 1.39 11.01
C ASN A 99 -4.02 1.17 12.28
N ALA A 100 -3.09 0.23 12.28
CA ALA A 100 -2.15 0.07 13.40
C ALA A 100 -1.26 1.31 13.53
N GLU A 101 -0.70 1.80 12.45
CA GLU A 101 0.14 3.00 12.46
C GLU A 101 -0.65 4.22 12.96
N LEU A 102 -1.88 4.40 12.46
CA LEU A 102 -2.74 5.50 12.90
C LEU A 102 -3.10 5.37 14.38
N GLY A 103 -3.40 4.14 14.82
CA GLY A 103 -3.76 3.88 16.21
C GLY A 103 -2.63 4.19 17.20
N TRP A 104 -1.40 3.88 16.83
CA TRP A 104 -0.24 4.19 17.68
C TRP A 104 -0.02 5.69 17.83
N LEU A 105 -0.51 6.48 16.89
CA LEU A 105 -0.45 7.95 16.95
C LEU A 105 -1.70 8.55 17.61
N GLY A 106 -2.65 7.73 18.03
CA GLY A 106 -3.92 8.23 18.58
C GLY A 106 -4.85 8.82 17.53
N LEU A 107 -4.64 8.51 16.26
CA LEU A 107 -5.46 9.00 15.17
C LEU A 107 -6.60 8.02 14.87
N LYS A 108 -7.69 8.55 14.30
CA LYS A 108 -8.85 7.75 13.94
C LYS A 108 -8.51 6.78 12.82
N PRO A 109 -8.89 5.49 12.94
CA PRO A 109 -8.65 4.54 11.86
C PRO A 109 -9.49 4.85 10.64
N LEU A 110 -9.00 4.44 9.47
CA LEU A 110 -9.78 4.49 8.24
C LEU A 110 -10.85 3.40 8.29
N PRO A 111 -12.11 3.71 7.88
CA PRO A 111 -13.15 2.68 7.83
C PRO A 111 -12.77 1.56 6.86
N TYR A 112 -13.02 0.33 7.24
CA TYR A 112 -12.70 -0.80 6.37
C TYR A 112 -13.49 -0.76 5.06
N ASP A 113 -14.72 -0.24 5.09
CA ASP A 113 -15.57 -0.12 3.91
C ASP A 113 -15.10 0.97 2.93
N GLN A 114 -14.10 1.76 3.31
CA GLN A 114 -13.43 2.67 2.38
C GLN A 114 -12.55 1.92 1.40
N ALA A 115 -12.17 0.69 1.73
CA ALA A 115 -11.31 -0.15 0.88
C ALA A 115 -12.13 -1.01 -0.07
N ILE A 116 -11.62 -1.12 -1.31
CA ILE A 116 -12.12 -2.06 -2.31
C ILE A 116 -11.02 -3.08 -2.52
N ASP A 117 -11.30 -4.36 -2.19
CA ASP A 117 -10.31 -5.42 -2.27
C ASP A 117 -10.39 -6.09 -3.65
N THR A 118 -9.37 -5.83 -4.48
CA THR A 118 -9.33 -6.40 -5.83
C THR A 118 -9.14 -7.92 -5.82
N LEU A 119 -8.50 -8.46 -4.79
CA LEU A 119 -8.38 -9.91 -4.64
C LEU A 119 -9.75 -10.55 -4.43
N ASP A 120 -10.58 -9.94 -3.60
CA ASP A 120 -11.93 -10.39 -3.32
C ASP A 120 -12.81 -10.32 -4.58
N ILE A 121 -12.72 -9.23 -5.33
CA ILE A 121 -13.41 -9.08 -6.61
C ILE A 121 -12.97 -10.16 -7.60
N ALA A 122 -11.67 -10.41 -7.71
CA ALA A 122 -11.12 -11.43 -8.60
C ALA A 122 -11.63 -12.82 -8.22
N ARG A 123 -11.65 -13.14 -6.92
CA ARG A 123 -12.16 -14.43 -6.43
C ARG A 123 -13.64 -14.61 -6.75
N ARG A 124 -14.44 -13.56 -6.68
CA ARG A 124 -15.87 -13.62 -7.02
C ARG A 124 -16.11 -13.77 -8.52
N LYS A 125 -15.31 -13.07 -9.34
CA LYS A 125 -15.47 -13.11 -10.81
C LYS A 125 -14.90 -14.37 -11.44
N PHE A 126 -13.83 -14.92 -10.85
CA PHE A 126 -13.11 -16.05 -11.42
C PHE A 126 -12.89 -17.14 -10.36
N PRO A 127 -13.99 -17.66 -9.75
CA PRO A 127 -13.84 -18.68 -8.70
C PRO A 127 -13.20 -19.94 -9.28
N GLY A 128 -12.15 -20.41 -8.60
CA GLY A 128 -11.47 -21.65 -9.00
C GLY A 128 -10.56 -21.51 -10.22
N SER A 129 -10.23 -20.29 -10.65
CA SER A 129 -9.37 -20.05 -11.81
C SER A 129 -8.11 -19.25 -11.43
N PRO A 130 -7.07 -19.92 -10.92
CA PRO A 130 -5.83 -19.23 -10.50
C PRO A 130 -5.17 -18.43 -11.63
N ALA A 131 -5.20 -18.95 -12.86
CA ALA A 131 -4.59 -18.26 -14.00
C ALA A 131 -5.26 -16.90 -14.27
N SER A 132 -6.57 -16.81 -14.13
CA SER A 132 -7.31 -15.56 -14.30
C SER A 132 -7.00 -14.57 -13.19
N LEU A 133 -6.84 -15.05 -11.96
CA LEU A 133 -6.43 -14.23 -10.82
C LEU A 133 -5.04 -13.65 -11.06
N ASP A 134 -4.10 -14.50 -11.47
CA ASP A 134 -2.72 -14.06 -11.76
C ASP A 134 -2.69 -13.04 -12.89
N ALA A 135 -3.48 -13.24 -13.94
CA ALA A 135 -3.56 -12.30 -15.06
C ALA A 135 -4.10 -10.95 -14.61
N LEU A 136 -5.13 -10.95 -13.74
CA LEU A 136 -5.69 -9.71 -13.20
C LEU A 136 -4.68 -8.98 -12.32
N CYS A 137 -3.99 -9.70 -11.44
CA CYS A 137 -2.96 -9.14 -10.57
C CYS A 137 -1.83 -8.50 -11.38
N ARG A 138 -1.35 -9.20 -12.40
CA ARG A 138 -0.30 -8.69 -13.27
C ARG A 138 -0.73 -7.44 -14.04
N ARG A 139 -1.99 -7.38 -14.45
CA ARG A 139 -2.54 -6.24 -15.16
C ARG A 139 -2.62 -5.01 -14.26
N LEU A 140 -3.02 -5.20 -13.00
CA LEU A 140 -3.07 -4.12 -12.02
C LEU A 140 -1.66 -3.63 -11.68
N ASP A 141 -0.72 -4.54 -11.47
CA ASP A 141 0.68 -4.21 -11.19
C ASP A 141 1.31 -3.44 -12.34
N ARG A 142 1.04 -3.85 -13.58
CA ARG A 142 1.56 -3.15 -14.76
C ARG A 142 1.01 -1.73 -14.89
N LYS A 143 -0.27 -1.52 -14.57
CA LYS A 143 -0.84 -0.17 -14.56
C LYS A 143 -0.16 0.70 -13.51
N SER A 144 0.00 0.18 -12.30
CA SER A 144 0.68 0.88 -11.23
C SER A 144 2.12 1.19 -11.59
N THR A 145 2.85 0.22 -12.14
CA THR A 145 4.25 0.39 -12.56
C THR A 145 4.39 1.42 -13.68
N ARG A 146 3.48 1.44 -14.65
CA ARG A 146 3.51 2.45 -15.72
C ARG A 146 3.32 3.86 -15.19
N LEU A 147 2.45 4.02 -14.20
CA LEU A 147 2.18 5.33 -13.61
C LEU A 147 3.32 5.77 -12.69
N ASN A 148 4.10 4.82 -12.19
CA ASN A 148 5.26 5.06 -11.32
C ASN A 148 6.55 4.56 -11.97
N SER A 149 6.80 4.91 -13.22
CA SER A 149 7.97 4.45 -13.96
C SER A 149 9.30 4.91 -13.37
N SER A 150 9.28 5.77 -12.36
CA SER A 150 10.46 6.20 -11.60
C SER A 150 10.90 5.19 -10.53
N HIS A 151 10.28 4.01 -10.44
CA HIS A 151 10.62 2.97 -9.46
C HIS A 151 11.21 1.74 -10.15
N PRO A 152 12.40 1.85 -10.72
CA PRO A 152 12.96 0.73 -11.49
C PRO A 152 13.48 -0.42 -10.63
N SER A 153 13.66 -0.23 -9.35
CA SER A 153 14.43 -1.17 -8.52
C SER A 153 13.59 -2.14 -7.71
N ARG A 154 12.31 -2.29 -8.01
CA ARG A 154 11.43 -3.21 -7.31
C ARG A 154 11.32 -4.55 -8.03
N SER A 155 12.40 -5.09 -8.37
CA SER A 155 12.44 -6.43 -8.97
C SER A 155 12.51 -7.51 -7.92
#